data_49923dd7c286f1944f092e26cf597d14
#
_entry.id   49923dd7c286f1944f092e26cf597d14
#
_cell.length_a   1.000
_cell.length_b   1.000
_cell.length_c   1.000
_cell.angle_alpha   90.00
_cell.angle_beta   90.00
_cell.angle_gamma   90.00
#
_symmetry.space_group_name_H-M   'P 1'
#
loop_
_entity.id
_entity.type
_entity.pdbx_description
1 polymer ?
#
loop_
_entity_poly.entity_id
_entity_poly.type
_entity_poly.pdbx_seq_one_letter_code
_entity_poly.pdbx_strand_id
1 'polypeptide(L)'
;MLSKVFSLQDILEHIHDGQTIMFGDWHGQFAADEIIDGMLEKGVKDIKAIAVSAGYPGQGVGKLIVAHRVSSIVTTHIGLNPEALKQMLAGELAVEFVPQGTWAERVRCGGAGLGGVLTPTGVGTSVEEGKQKLVIDGKEYLLELPLHADVALVKATKADTAGNLYFRMN
;
A
#
# COMPACT_ATOMS: atom_id res chain seq x y z
N MET A 1 21.63 -14.50 18.62
CA MET A 1 20.65 -14.05 17.61
C MET A 1 20.95 -12.57 17.32
N LEU A 2 21.10 -12.19 16.06
CA LEU A 2 21.34 -10.79 15.72
C LEU A 2 20.08 -9.97 16.03
N SER A 3 20.25 -8.81 16.65
CA SER A 3 19.14 -7.87 16.89
C SER A 3 18.62 -7.32 15.56
N LYS A 4 17.29 -7.23 15.42
CA LYS A 4 16.60 -6.58 14.30
C LYS A 4 16.13 -5.14 14.66
N VAL A 5 16.68 -4.58 15.74
CA VAL A 5 16.43 -3.21 16.13
C VAL A 5 17.46 -2.31 15.48
N PHE A 6 16.98 -1.36 14.72
CA PHE A 6 17.78 -0.38 13.98
C PHE A 6 17.39 1.04 14.38
N SER A 7 18.28 1.99 14.19
CA SER A 7 17.94 3.41 14.33
C SER A 7 17.09 3.86 13.14
N LEU A 8 16.37 4.97 13.29
CA LEU A 8 15.62 5.58 12.17
C LEU A 8 16.55 5.89 10.99
N GLN A 9 17.77 6.36 11.26
CA GLN A 9 18.75 6.65 10.20
C GLN A 9 19.13 5.41 9.41
N ASP A 10 19.41 4.27 10.08
CA ASP A 10 19.72 3.01 9.41
C ASP A 10 18.55 2.52 8.54
N ILE A 11 17.30 2.67 9.04
CA ILE A 11 16.10 2.30 8.28
C ILE A 11 15.98 3.16 7.02
N LEU A 12 16.16 4.46 7.14
CA LEU A 12 16.06 5.39 6.03
C LEU A 12 17.12 5.16 4.94
N GLU A 13 18.26 4.57 5.29
CA GLU A 13 19.28 4.16 4.29
C GLU A 13 18.76 3.11 3.31
N HIS A 14 17.79 2.29 3.72
CA HIS A 14 17.18 1.26 2.87
C HIS A 14 15.98 1.75 2.06
N ILE A 15 15.55 3.00 2.24
CA ILE A 15 14.41 3.58 1.50
C ILE A 15 14.94 4.51 0.40
N HIS A 16 14.60 4.21 -0.85
CA HIS A 16 15.11 4.88 -2.05
C HIS A 16 14.00 5.33 -2.99
N ASP A 17 14.33 6.23 -3.90
CA ASP A 17 13.44 6.67 -4.98
C ASP A 17 12.96 5.49 -5.82
N GLY A 18 11.72 5.54 -6.26
CA GLY A 18 11.12 4.57 -7.16
C GLY A 18 10.70 3.23 -6.54
N GLN A 19 10.97 3.02 -5.26
CA GLN A 19 10.58 1.78 -4.58
C GLN A 19 9.06 1.63 -4.46
N THR A 20 8.61 0.37 -4.45
CA THR A 20 7.26 0.00 -4.07
C THR A 20 7.19 -0.15 -2.54
N ILE A 21 6.38 0.68 -1.90
CA ILE A 21 6.22 0.69 -0.44
C ILE A 21 4.77 0.40 -0.07
N MET A 22 4.60 -0.60 0.82
CA MET A 22 3.29 -0.94 1.38
C MET A 22 3.11 -0.25 2.73
N PHE A 23 1.97 0.45 2.89
CA PHE A 23 1.63 1.20 4.09
C PHE A 23 0.52 0.47 4.85
N GLY A 24 0.86 -0.01 6.05
CA GLY A 24 -0.08 -0.71 6.95
C GLY A 24 -0.74 0.28 7.89
N ASP A 25 -1.66 1.08 7.36
CA ASP A 25 -2.44 2.05 8.13
C ASP A 25 -3.92 1.99 7.75
N TRP A 26 -4.76 2.70 8.50
CA TRP A 26 -6.16 2.94 8.20
C TRP A 26 -6.40 4.44 8.04
N HIS A 27 -6.51 4.91 6.79
CA HIS A 27 -6.67 6.33 6.43
C HIS A 27 -5.54 7.24 6.95
N GLY A 28 -4.34 6.68 7.17
CA GLY A 28 -3.21 7.35 7.79
C GLY A 28 -3.16 7.21 9.32
N GLN A 29 -4.21 6.66 9.96
CA GLN A 29 -4.18 6.32 11.37
C GLN A 29 -3.33 5.05 11.57
N PHE A 30 -2.59 5.00 12.67
CA PHE A 30 -1.66 3.90 12.98
C PHE A 30 -0.52 3.74 11.96
N ALA A 31 -0.21 4.79 11.21
CA ALA A 31 0.92 4.82 10.29
C ALA A 31 2.26 4.87 11.05
N ALA A 32 3.33 4.42 10.40
CA ALA A 32 4.71 4.55 10.86
C ALA A 32 5.21 5.99 10.58
N ASP A 33 4.58 6.99 11.22
CA ASP A 33 4.77 8.41 10.92
C ASP A 33 6.22 8.88 11.02
N GLU A 34 7.00 8.38 11.99
CA GLU A 34 8.41 8.75 12.14
C GLU A 34 9.25 8.38 10.90
N ILE A 35 8.98 7.21 10.31
CA ILE A 35 9.66 6.78 9.08
C ILE A 35 9.17 7.64 7.90
N ILE A 36 7.86 7.90 7.81
CA ILE A 36 7.27 8.71 6.74
C ILE A 36 7.80 10.14 6.78
N ASP A 37 7.90 10.74 7.96
CA ASP A 37 8.48 12.08 8.14
C ASP A 37 9.96 12.09 7.76
N GLY A 38 10.72 11.06 8.15
CA GLY A 38 12.11 10.90 7.73
C GLY A 38 12.26 10.71 6.21
N MET A 39 11.32 10.04 5.54
CA MET A 39 11.30 9.95 4.07
C MET A 39 11.10 11.32 3.43
N LEU A 40 10.22 12.15 3.99
CA LEU A 40 9.99 13.53 3.52
C LEU A 40 11.26 14.38 3.69
N GLU A 41 11.91 14.33 4.85
CA GLU A 41 13.15 15.04 5.13
C GLU A 41 14.30 14.60 4.22
N LYS A 42 14.43 13.30 3.99
CA LYS A 42 15.41 12.73 3.04
C LYS A 42 15.13 13.13 1.59
N GLY A 43 13.89 13.53 1.27
CA GLY A 43 13.48 13.93 -0.07
C GLY A 43 13.21 12.76 -1.01
N VAL A 44 12.90 11.57 -0.47
CA VAL A 44 12.54 10.38 -1.26
C VAL A 44 11.34 10.69 -2.15
N LYS A 45 11.36 10.22 -3.40
CA LYS A 45 10.37 10.52 -4.43
C LYS A 45 10.07 9.32 -5.33
N ASP A 46 9.11 9.51 -6.22
CA ASP A 46 8.68 8.51 -7.20
C ASP A 46 8.21 7.19 -6.56
N ILE A 47 7.71 7.26 -5.32
CA ILE A 47 7.23 6.09 -4.56
C ILE A 47 6.03 5.48 -5.27
N LYS A 48 6.04 4.15 -5.41
CA LYS A 48 4.89 3.34 -5.81
C LYS A 48 4.20 2.84 -4.54
N ALA A 49 3.11 3.47 -4.16
CA ALA A 49 2.44 3.17 -2.91
C ALA A 49 1.44 2.00 -3.04
N ILE A 50 1.37 1.15 -2.04
CA ILE A 50 0.28 0.19 -1.85
C ILE A 50 -0.32 0.51 -0.48
N ALA A 51 -1.54 1.05 -0.46
CA ALA A 51 -2.21 1.46 0.77
C ALA A 51 -3.72 1.27 0.64
N VAL A 52 -4.40 0.97 1.75
CA VAL A 52 -5.85 0.78 1.72
C VAL A 52 -6.61 2.04 1.30
N SER A 53 -6.03 3.22 1.57
CA SER A 53 -6.54 4.52 1.11
C SER A 53 -5.40 5.51 0.88
N ALA A 54 -5.70 6.65 0.22
CA ALA A 54 -4.75 7.75 0.07
C ALA A 54 -4.49 8.54 1.37
N GLY A 55 -5.05 8.11 2.50
CA GLY A 55 -4.93 8.79 3.80
C GLY A 55 -5.53 10.19 3.81
N TYR A 56 -5.56 10.81 4.99
CA TYR A 56 -5.80 12.26 5.09
C TYR A 56 -4.53 13.04 4.74
N PRO A 57 -4.61 14.28 4.24
CA PRO A 57 -3.45 15.07 3.79
C PRO A 57 -2.28 15.18 4.79
N GLY A 58 -2.57 15.17 6.09
CA GLY A 58 -1.56 15.31 7.15
C GLY A 58 -1.17 14.00 7.85
N GLN A 59 -1.55 12.82 7.31
CA GLN A 59 -1.38 11.55 8.00
C GLN A 59 -0.90 10.44 7.05
N GLY A 60 0.00 9.59 7.55
CA GLY A 60 0.47 8.41 6.83
C GLY A 60 0.93 8.72 5.40
N VAL A 61 0.55 7.87 4.44
CA VAL A 61 0.87 8.05 3.02
C VAL A 61 0.33 9.37 2.45
N GLY A 62 -0.72 9.95 3.04
CA GLY A 62 -1.29 11.23 2.63
C GLY A 62 -0.30 12.39 2.71
N LYS A 63 0.64 12.37 3.67
CA LYS A 63 1.74 13.35 3.74
C LYS A 63 2.63 13.30 2.48
N LEU A 64 2.98 12.10 2.03
CA LEU A 64 3.82 11.88 0.84
C LEU A 64 3.11 12.30 -0.44
N ILE A 65 1.80 12.04 -0.53
CA ILE A 65 0.98 12.46 -1.68
C ILE A 65 0.94 13.99 -1.76
N VAL A 66 0.63 14.68 -0.65
CA VAL A 66 0.60 16.16 -0.62
C VAL A 66 1.95 16.76 -1.00
N ALA A 67 3.04 16.11 -0.64
CA ALA A 67 4.40 16.54 -0.99
C ALA A 67 4.85 16.13 -2.41
N HIS A 68 3.95 15.56 -3.25
CA HIS A 68 4.27 15.06 -4.60
C HIS A 68 5.44 14.05 -4.61
N ARG A 69 5.43 13.12 -3.63
CA ARG A 69 6.47 12.08 -3.51
C ARG A 69 6.00 10.71 -4.04
N VAL A 70 4.72 10.57 -4.35
CA VAL A 70 4.09 9.32 -4.82
C VAL A 70 3.78 9.44 -6.31
N SER A 71 4.34 8.55 -7.13
CA SER A 71 4.09 8.49 -8.57
C SER A 71 2.88 7.60 -8.92
N SER A 72 2.62 6.57 -8.11
CA SER A 72 1.46 5.70 -8.29
C SER A 72 0.97 5.13 -6.97
N ILE A 73 -0.32 4.79 -6.92
CA ILE A 73 -0.92 4.15 -5.75
C ILE A 73 -1.91 3.07 -6.16
N VAL A 74 -1.78 1.88 -5.55
CA VAL A 74 -2.78 0.81 -5.57
C VAL A 74 -3.61 0.93 -4.30
N THR A 75 -4.88 1.26 -4.43
CA THR A 75 -5.72 1.66 -3.29
C THR A 75 -7.19 1.29 -3.48
N THR A 76 -7.96 1.37 -2.40
CA THR A 76 -9.41 1.14 -2.48
C THR A 76 -10.20 2.42 -2.72
N HIS A 77 -9.69 3.58 -2.27
CA HIS A 77 -10.30 4.89 -2.48
C HIS A 77 -9.32 6.03 -2.16
N ILE A 78 -9.60 7.21 -2.74
CA ILE A 78 -8.81 8.43 -2.55
C ILE A 78 -9.64 9.60 -2.00
N GLY A 79 -10.95 9.42 -1.77
CA GLY A 79 -11.90 10.49 -1.47
C GLY A 79 -11.61 11.29 -0.18
N LEU A 80 -10.75 10.79 0.71
CA LEU A 80 -10.34 11.49 1.93
C LEU A 80 -9.16 12.46 1.71
N ASN A 81 -8.54 12.42 0.54
CA ASN A 81 -7.39 13.26 0.19
C ASN A 81 -7.67 14.06 -1.09
N PRO A 82 -8.13 15.32 -0.97
CA PRO A 82 -8.41 16.15 -2.14
C PRO A 82 -7.19 16.37 -3.06
N GLU A 83 -5.97 16.37 -2.49
CA GLU A 83 -4.75 16.51 -3.29
C GLU A 83 -4.49 15.26 -4.14
N ALA A 84 -4.78 14.06 -3.62
CA ALA A 84 -4.70 12.82 -4.41
C ALA A 84 -5.63 12.86 -5.62
N LEU A 85 -6.86 13.35 -5.45
CA LEU A 85 -7.81 13.51 -6.56
C LEU A 85 -7.30 14.53 -7.58
N LYS A 86 -6.79 15.67 -7.12
CA LYS A 86 -6.24 16.72 -8.00
C LYS A 86 -5.04 16.20 -8.81
N GLN A 87 -4.08 15.53 -8.17
CA GLN A 87 -2.93 14.95 -8.86
C GLN A 87 -3.34 13.84 -9.84
N MET A 88 -4.32 13.00 -9.48
CA MET A 88 -4.85 11.99 -10.40
C MET A 88 -5.46 12.64 -11.66
N LEU A 89 -6.29 13.66 -11.50
CA LEU A 89 -6.91 14.37 -12.63
C LEU A 89 -5.88 15.13 -13.49
N ALA A 90 -4.77 15.58 -12.89
CA ALA A 90 -3.66 16.21 -13.59
C ALA A 90 -2.72 15.20 -14.28
N GLY A 91 -2.89 13.90 -14.06
CA GLY A 91 -2.01 12.85 -14.57
C GLY A 91 -0.66 12.75 -13.84
N GLU A 92 -0.53 13.39 -12.68
CA GLU A 92 0.69 13.38 -11.84
C GLU A 92 0.75 12.16 -10.91
N LEU A 93 -0.41 11.61 -10.53
CA LEU A 93 -0.55 10.41 -9.70
C LEU A 93 -1.33 9.34 -10.47
N ALA A 94 -0.68 8.23 -10.80
CA ALA A 94 -1.36 7.05 -11.35
C ALA A 94 -2.10 6.30 -10.22
N VAL A 95 -3.40 6.03 -10.39
CA VAL A 95 -4.22 5.38 -9.38
C VAL A 95 -4.82 4.10 -9.93
N GLU A 96 -4.52 2.97 -9.30
CA GLU A 96 -5.22 1.69 -9.50
C GLU A 96 -6.25 1.51 -8.38
N PHE A 97 -7.54 1.53 -8.74
CA PHE A 97 -8.61 1.24 -7.79
C PHE A 97 -8.89 -0.26 -7.72
N VAL A 98 -8.86 -0.80 -6.50
CA VAL A 98 -9.10 -2.21 -6.23
C VAL A 98 -10.20 -2.33 -5.16
N PRO A 99 -11.24 -3.16 -5.35
CA PRO A 99 -12.21 -3.42 -4.29
C PRO A 99 -11.52 -3.91 -3.01
N GLN A 100 -11.93 -3.40 -1.85
CA GLN A 100 -11.16 -3.57 -0.60
C GLN A 100 -10.90 -5.04 -0.24
N GLY A 101 -11.88 -5.92 -0.39
CA GLY A 101 -11.67 -7.36 -0.15
C GLY A 101 -10.65 -7.96 -1.11
N THR A 102 -10.71 -7.57 -2.38
CA THR A 102 -9.73 -7.99 -3.41
C THR A 102 -8.34 -7.46 -3.09
N TRP A 103 -8.23 -6.20 -2.68
CA TRP A 103 -6.97 -5.59 -2.25
C TRP A 103 -6.32 -6.38 -1.12
N ALA A 104 -7.08 -6.71 -0.07
CA ALA A 104 -6.61 -7.50 1.06
C ALA A 104 -6.13 -8.90 0.65
N GLU A 105 -6.88 -9.58 -0.23
CA GLU A 105 -6.51 -10.90 -0.74
C GLU A 105 -5.28 -10.85 -1.64
N ARG A 106 -5.12 -9.82 -2.46
CA ARG A 106 -3.91 -9.61 -3.28
C ARG A 106 -2.66 -9.43 -2.40
N VAL A 107 -2.78 -8.66 -1.29
CA VAL A 107 -1.70 -8.51 -0.28
C VAL A 107 -1.41 -9.85 0.39
N ARG A 108 -2.45 -10.57 0.82
CA ARG A 108 -2.32 -11.90 1.44
C ARG A 108 -1.65 -12.90 0.50
N CYS A 109 -2.04 -12.92 -0.77
CA CYS A 109 -1.43 -13.78 -1.80
C CYS A 109 0.06 -13.48 -1.96
N GLY A 110 0.46 -12.20 -1.99
CA GLY A 110 1.86 -11.79 -2.07
C GLY A 110 2.69 -12.33 -0.90
N GLY A 111 2.18 -12.17 0.32
CA GLY A 111 2.84 -12.68 1.53
C GLY A 111 2.87 -14.20 1.67
N ALA A 112 1.87 -14.89 1.10
CA ALA A 112 1.76 -16.35 1.14
C ALA A 112 2.47 -17.06 -0.04
N GLY A 113 3.05 -16.33 -0.99
CA GLY A 113 3.67 -16.90 -2.18
C GLY A 113 2.67 -17.56 -3.15
N LEU A 114 1.39 -17.12 -3.12
CA LEU A 114 0.35 -17.60 -4.03
C LEU A 114 0.39 -16.83 -5.35
N GLY A 115 0.04 -17.50 -6.46
CA GLY A 115 0.03 -16.90 -7.80
C GLY A 115 -1.12 -15.92 -8.06
N GLY A 116 -2.08 -15.81 -7.13
CA GLY A 116 -3.23 -14.92 -7.24
C GLY A 116 -4.47 -15.47 -6.55
N VAL A 117 -5.57 -14.74 -6.66
CA VAL A 117 -6.87 -15.11 -6.12
C VAL A 117 -7.96 -14.96 -7.18
N LEU A 118 -8.94 -15.86 -7.16
CA LEU A 118 -10.14 -15.78 -7.98
C LEU A 118 -11.27 -15.14 -7.19
N THR A 119 -11.85 -14.08 -7.74
CA THR A 119 -12.98 -13.38 -7.13
C THR A 119 -14.05 -13.05 -8.16
N PRO A 120 -15.35 -13.14 -7.81
CA PRO A 120 -16.42 -12.65 -8.68
C PRO A 120 -16.60 -11.12 -8.57
N THR A 121 -15.92 -10.47 -7.60
CA THR A 121 -16.03 -9.03 -7.40
C THR A 121 -15.40 -8.29 -8.58
N GLY A 122 -16.16 -7.41 -9.19
CA GLY A 122 -15.72 -6.61 -10.34
C GLY A 122 -16.09 -7.19 -11.69
N VAL A 123 -16.60 -8.42 -11.79
CA VAL A 123 -17.13 -8.99 -13.05
C VAL A 123 -18.24 -8.09 -13.59
N GLY A 124 -18.16 -7.75 -14.90
CA GLY A 124 -19.12 -6.85 -15.55
C GLY A 124 -18.95 -5.37 -15.26
N THR A 125 -17.81 -4.97 -14.64
CA THR A 125 -17.48 -3.57 -14.36
C THR A 125 -16.14 -3.20 -15.00
N SER A 126 -15.74 -1.91 -14.93
CA SER A 126 -14.41 -1.45 -15.37
C SER A 126 -13.25 -2.14 -14.63
N VAL A 127 -13.50 -2.74 -13.47
CA VAL A 127 -12.49 -3.50 -12.70
C VAL A 127 -12.01 -4.74 -13.47
N GLU A 128 -12.81 -5.30 -14.38
CA GLU A 128 -12.42 -6.48 -15.15
C GLU A 128 -11.50 -6.17 -16.34
N GLU A 129 -11.38 -4.91 -16.73
CA GLU A 129 -10.58 -4.52 -17.89
C GLU A 129 -9.13 -4.98 -17.76
N GLY A 130 -8.63 -5.69 -18.78
CA GLY A 130 -7.27 -6.23 -18.82
C GLY A 130 -7.00 -7.44 -17.92
N LYS A 131 -7.99 -7.95 -17.17
CA LYS A 131 -7.84 -9.11 -16.30
C LYS A 131 -8.29 -10.41 -16.96
N GLN A 132 -7.64 -11.52 -16.57
CA GLN A 132 -8.04 -12.83 -16.99
C GLN A 132 -9.34 -13.24 -16.30
N LYS A 133 -10.34 -13.67 -17.11
CA LYS A 133 -11.60 -14.19 -16.62
C LYS A 133 -11.60 -15.74 -16.72
N LEU A 134 -12.06 -16.41 -15.67
CA LEU A 134 -12.24 -17.85 -15.61
C LEU A 134 -13.69 -18.19 -15.28
N VAL A 135 -14.17 -19.30 -15.82
CA VAL A 135 -15.50 -19.85 -15.46
C VAL A 135 -15.29 -21.14 -14.69
N ILE A 136 -15.83 -21.21 -13.48
CA ILE A 136 -15.78 -22.38 -12.61
C ILE A 136 -17.21 -22.69 -12.18
N ASP A 137 -17.68 -23.90 -12.48
CA ASP A 137 -19.05 -24.35 -12.15
C ASP A 137 -20.13 -23.35 -12.64
N GLY A 138 -19.94 -22.80 -13.86
CA GLY A 138 -20.87 -21.86 -14.48
C GLY A 138 -20.83 -20.44 -13.91
N LYS A 139 -19.93 -20.13 -12.98
CA LYS A 139 -19.76 -18.81 -12.39
C LYS A 139 -18.45 -18.14 -12.87
N GLU A 140 -18.54 -16.88 -13.28
CA GLU A 140 -17.39 -16.09 -13.70
C GLU A 140 -16.59 -15.55 -12.53
N TYR A 141 -15.26 -15.56 -12.69
CA TYR A 141 -14.29 -15.03 -11.74
C TYR A 141 -13.21 -14.24 -12.49
N LEU A 142 -12.68 -13.21 -11.83
CA LEU A 142 -11.47 -12.53 -12.27
C LEU A 142 -10.26 -13.12 -11.54
N LEU A 143 -9.15 -13.31 -12.26
CA LEU A 143 -7.86 -13.60 -11.65
C LEU A 143 -7.22 -12.27 -11.22
N GLU A 144 -7.04 -12.11 -9.92
CA GLU A 144 -6.36 -10.97 -9.32
C GLU A 144 -4.94 -11.38 -8.90
N LEU A 145 -3.95 -10.70 -9.45
CA LEU A 145 -2.54 -11.01 -9.19
C LEU A 145 -2.08 -10.49 -7.82
N PRO A 146 -1.08 -11.13 -7.18
CA PRO A 146 -0.56 -10.70 -5.90
C PRO A 146 -0.01 -9.27 -5.94
N LEU A 147 -0.03 -8.58 -4.79
CA LEU A 147 0.70 -7.34 -4.57
C LEU A 147 2.00 -7.64 -3.81
N HIS A 148 3.10 -7.12 -4.33
CA HIS A 148 4.42 -7.21 -3.72
C HIS A 148 4.99 -5.82 -3.51
N ALA A 149 5.82 -5.65 -2.48
CA ALA A 149 6.51 -4.42 -2.18
C ALA A 149 7.97 -4.70 -1.81
N ASP A 150 8.84 -3.72 -2.06
CA ASP A 150 10.24 -3.76 -1.62
C ASP A 150 10.34 -3.55 -0.11
N VAL A 151 9.45 -2.70 0.44
CA VAL A 151 9.37 -2.36 1.86
C VAL A 151 7.92 -2.34 2.31
N ALA A 152 7.66 -2.84 3.52
CA ALA A 152 6.37 -2.69 4.19
C ALA A 152 6.55 -1.93 5.51
N LEU A 153 5.81 -0.84 5.68
CA LEU A 153 5.79 -0.02 6.89
C LEU A 153 4.55 -0.37 7.72
N VAL A 154 4.77 -0.92 8.91
CA VAL A 154 3.70 -1.26 9.86
C VAL A 154 4.05 -0.69 11.24
N LYS A 155 3.05 -0.13 11.94
CA LYS A 155 3.18 0.33 13.31
C LYS A 155 2.67 -0.75 14.25
N ALA A 156 3.53 -1.21 15.14
CA ALA A 156 3.16 -2.15 16.21
C ALA A 156 3.19 -1.47 17.58
N THR A 157 2.43 -2.00 18.53
CA THR A 157 2.45 -1.51 19.91
C THR A 157 3.76 -1.87 20.61
N LYS A 158 4.31 -3.05 20.32
CA LYS A 158 5.59 -3.56 20.84
C LYS A 158 6.26 -4.43 19.79
N ALA A 159 7.59 -4.45 19.81
CA ALA A 159 8.42 -5.36 19.05
C ALA A 159 9.52 -5.93 19.98
N ASP A 160 9.95 -7.16 19.73
CA ASP A 160 11.14 -7.73 20.35
C ASP A 160 12.36 -7.62 19.43
N THR A 161 13.52 -7.98 19.94
CA THR A 161 14.78 -7.93 19.18
C THR A 161 14.86 -8.97 18.06
N ALA A 162 13.96 -9.97 18.05
CA ALA A 162 13.85 -10.97 16.99
C ALA A 162 12.92 -10.52 15.85
N GLY A 163 12.19 -9.39 16.03
CA GLY A 163 11.24 -8.84 15.06
C GLY A 163 9.83 -9.41 15.19
N ASN A 164 9.47 -10.05 16.32
CA ASN A 164 8.08 -10.38 16.60
C ASN A 164 7.33 -9.11 16.99
N LEU A 165 6.13 -8.94 16.44
CA LEU A 165 5.31 -7.77 16.61
C LEU A 165 4.07 -8.10 17.45
N TYR A 166 3.72 -7.20 18.36
CA TYR A 166 2.48 -7.25 19.12
C TYR A 166 1.62 -6.03 18.79
N PHE A 167 0.39 -6.29 18.37
CA PHE A 167 -0.60 -5.27 18.04
C PHE A 167 -1.67 -5.21 19.12
N ARG A 168 -1.99 -4.01 19.58
CA ARG A 168 -3.11 -3.75 20.48
C ARG A 168 -3.97 -2.66 19.86
N MET A 169 -5.17 -3.02 19.44
CA MET A 169 -6.15 -2.08 18.85
C MET A 169 -5.69 -1.39 17.56
N ASN A 170 -4.90 -2.09 16.76
CA ASN A 170 -4.47 -1.63 15.44
C ASN A 170 -5.26 -2.38 14.38
#